data_18cf70207d8b386aac86e39f322cc81b
#
_entry.id   18cf70207d8b386aac86e39f322cc81b
#
_cell.length_a   1.000
_cell.length_b   1.000
_cell.length_c   1.000
_cell.angle_alpha   90.00
_cell.angle_beta   90.00
_cell.angle_gamma   90.00
#
_symmetry.space_group_name_H-M   'P 1'
#
loop_
_entity.id
_entity.type
_entity.pdbx_description
1 polymer ?
#
loop_
_entity_poly.entity_id
_entity_poly.type
_entity_poly.pdbx_seq_one_letter_code
_entity_poly.pdbx_strand_id
1 'polypeptide(L)'
;MSTTAIDIGTLVVSTPETCGGRPRIAGTRISIAQIAVWHQQGMSPEAILEEIPYLNLAQIYAALSYYHANRKEIEADLAAELAEYERLEADRRAGRI
;
A
#
# COMPACT_ATOMS: atom_id res chain seq x y z
N MET A 1 33.05 -12.15 -7.47
CA MET A 1 31.61 -12.39 -7.63
C MET A 1 30.85 -11.09 -7.52
N SER A 2 30.01 -10.80 -8.47
CA SER A 2 29.26 -9.56 -8.44
C SER A 2 27.93 -9.76 -7.72
N THR A 3 27.55 -8.79 -6.89
CA THR A 3 26.26 -8.76 -6.24
C THR A 3 25.32 -7.96 -7.13
N THR A 4 24.19 -8.55 -7.49
CA THR A 4 23.18 -7.82 -8.26
C THR A 4 22.46 -6.82 -7.35
N ALA A 5 22.54 -5.55 -7.71
CA ALA A 5 21.82 -4.52 -6.97
C ALA A 5 20.31 -4.67 -7.21
N ILE A 6 19.53 -4.42 -6.17
CA ILE A 6 18.08 -4.41 -6.29
C ILE A 6 17.65 -3.06 -6.87
N ASP A 7 16.88 -3.09 -7.94
CA ASP A 7 16.30 -1.88 -8.51
C ASP A 7 15.07 -1.51 -7.68
N ILE A 8 15.15 -0.39 -6.97
CA ILE A 8 14.05 0.11 -6.13
C ILE A 8 12.76 0.23 -6.92
N GLY A 9 12.85 0.61 -8.19
CA GLY A 9 11.67 0.76 -9.04
C GLY A 9 10.90 -0.53 -9.28
N THR A 10 11.51 -1.69 -9.05
CA THR A 10 10.83 -2.98 -9.20
C THR A 10 10.05 -3.39 -7.95
N LEU A 11 10.18 -2.66 -6.86
CA LEU A 11 9.51 -2.98 -5.60
C LEU A 11 8.05 -2.52 -5.56
N VAL A 12 7.65 -1.64 -6.47
CA VAL A 12 6.27 -1.14 -6.58
C VAL A 12 5.76 -1.46 -7.98
N VAL A 13 4.59 -2.08 -8.04
CA VAL A 13 3.99 -2.49 -9.32
C VAL A 13 2.49 -2.19 -9.31
N SER A 14 1.91 -2.11 -10.50
CA SER A 14 0.46 -2.01 -10.68
C SER A 14 0.05 -3.10 -11.67
N THR A 15 -0.94 -3.89 -11.30
CA THR A 15 -1.47 -4.95 -12.15
C THR A 15 -2.99 -4.78 -12.21
N PRO A 16 -3.59 -4.73 -13.41
CA PRO A 16 -5.02 -4.40 -13.52
C PRO A 16 -5.94 -5.26 -12.69
N GLU A 17 -5.60 -6.52 -12.45
CA GLU A 17 -6.45 -7.48 -11.76
C GLU A 17 -6.12 -7.63 -10.28
N THR A 18 -5.14 -6.89 -9.78
CA THR A 18 -4.72 -6.98 -8.38
C THR A 18 -4.88 -5.61 -7.72
N CYS A 19 -5.52 -5.57 -6.56
CA CYS A 19 -5.79 -4.33 -5.82
C CYS A 19 -6.51 -3.28 -6.67
N GLY A 20 -7.35 -3.72 -7.60
CA GLY A 20 -8.08 -2.81 -8.48
C GLY A 20 -7.18 -2.01 -9.43
N GLY A 21 -6.00 -2.52 -9.75
CA GLY A 21 -5.03 -1.83 -10.59
C GLY A 21 -4.22 -0.78 -9.87
N ARG A 22 -4.41 -0.64 -8.56
CA ARG A 22 -3.68 0.37 -7.76
C ARG A 22 -2.24 -0.07 -7.49
N PRO A 23 -1.32 0.88 -7.34
CA PRO A 23 0.06 0.54 -7.00
C PRO A 23 0.14 -0.26 -5.70
N ARG A 24 0.98 -1.26 -5.70
CA ARG A 24 1.18 -2.14 -4.56
C ARG A 24 2.64 -2.55 -4.45
N ILE A 25 3.00 -3.10 -3.29
CA ILE A 25 4.32 -3.71 -3.12
C ILE A 25 4.36 -5.00 -3.93
N ALA A 26 5.38 -5.13 -4.78
CA ALA A 26 5.53 -6.28 -5.67
C ALA A 26 5.49 -7.60 -4.88
N GLY A 27 4.79 -8.58 -5.42
CA GLY A 27 4.67 -9.89 -4.80
C GLY A 27 3.67 -9.96 -3.65
N THR A 28 2.95 -8.88 -3.37
CA THR A 28 1.97 -8.82 -2.28
C THR A 28 0.68 -8.19 -2.77
N ARG A 29 -0.32 -8.16 -1.91
CA ARG A 29 -1.56 -7.39 -2.11
C ARG A 29 -1.61 -6.16 -1.21
N ILE A 30 -0.46 -5.74 -0.69
CA ILE A 30 -0.36 -4.54 0.14
C ILE A 30 -0.27 -3.33 -0.79
N SER A 31 -1.31 -2.50 -0.82
CA SER A 31 -1.31 -1.29 -1.64
C SER A 31 -0.40 -0.23 -1.04
N ILE A 32 0.09 0.65 -1.88
CA ILE A 32 0.86 1.81 -1.41
C ILE A 32 -0.02 2.70 -0.54
N ALA A 33 -1.32 2.79 -0.86
CA ALA A 33 -2.27 3.55 -0.06
C ALA A 33 -2.36 3.01 1.38
N GLN A 34 -2.29 1.69 1.57
CA GLN A 34 -2.29 1.10 2.92
C GLN A 34 -1.07 1.55 3.72
N ILE A 35 0.09 1.54 3.10
CA ILE A 35 1.33 2.03 3.74
C ILE A 35 1.19 3.51 4.07
N ALA A 36 0.61 4.29 3.16
CA ALA A 36 0.40 5.73 3.36
C ALA A 36 -0.51 6.01 4.55
N VAL A 37 -1.56 5.20 4.76
CA VAL A 37 -2.44 5.33 5.93
C VAL A 37 -1.65 5.23 7.22
N TRP A 38 -0.84 4.20 7.35
CA TRP A 38 -0.03 4.00 8.55
C TRP A 38 0.95 5.14 8.75
N HIS A 39 1.56 5.61 7.65
CA HIS A 39 2.46 6.76 7.71
C HIS A 39 1.73 8.01 8.20
N GLN A 40 0.53 8.27 7.69
CA GLN A 40 -0.28 9.42 8.11
C GLN A 40 -0.70 9.33 9.58
N GLN A 41 -0.79 8.13 10.11
CA GLN A 41 -1.09 7.89 11.52
C GLN A 41 0.14 8.09 12.43
N GLY A 42 1.27 8.45 11.85
CA GLY A 42 2.49 8.71 12.60
C GLY A 42 3.36 7.50 12.83
N MET A 43 3.07 6.37 12.19
CA MET A 43 3.88 5.17 12.35
C MET A 43 5.22 5.32 11.61
N SER A 44 6.30 4.94 12.27
CA SER A 44 7.61 4.88 11.63
C SER A 44 7.67 3.70 10.65
N PRO A 45 8.61 3.70 9.70
CA PRO A 45 8.79 2.53 8.82
C PRO A 45 9.01 1.24 9.60
N GLU A 46 9.72 1.29 10.72
CA GLU A 46 9.95 0.13 11.58
C GLU A 46 8.65 -0.35 12.21
N ALA A 47 7.79 0.57 12.66
CA ALA A 47 6.49 0.21 13.22
C ALA A 47 5.58 -0.40 12.16
N ILE A 48 5.62 0.12 10.93
CA ILE A 48 4.86 -0.45 9.81
C ILE A 48 5.32 -1.88 9.55
N LEU A 49 6.64 -2.11 9.59
CA LEU A 49 7.19 -3.44 9.37
C LEU A 49 6.70 -4.44 10.43
N GLU A 50 6.48 -3.98 11.66
CA GLU A 50 5.93 -4.86 12.69
C GLU A 50 4.52 -5.37 12.35
N GLU A 51 3.74 -4.57 11.62
CA GLU A 51 2.40 -4.98 11.18
C GLU A 51 2.45 -6.00 10.04
N ILE A 52 3.48 -5.98 9.22
CA ILE A 52 3.64 -6.87 8.07
C ILE A 52 5.06 -7.43 8.03
N PRO A 53 5.39 -8.32 9.00
CA PRO A 53 6.77 -8.74 9.21
C PRO A 53 7.37 -9.59 8.08
N TYR A 54 6.56 -10.05 7.12
CA TYR A 54 7.09 -10.76 5.96
C TYR A 54 7.66 -9.81 4.89
N LEU A 55 7.55 -8.51 5.08
CA LEU A 55 8.22 -7.52 4.23
C LEU A 55 9.59 -7.17 4.81
N ASN A 56 10.29 -6.26 4.15
CA ASN A 56 11.53 -5.70 4.68
C ASN A 56 11.48 -4.17 4.58
N LEU A 57 12.44 -3.51 5.21
CA LEU A 57 12.47 -2.05 5.24
C LEU A 57 12.62 -1.44 3.85
N ALA A 58 13.36 -2.09 2.94
CA ALA A 58 13.51 -1.56 1.58
C ALA A 58 12.15 -1.45 0.88
N GLN A 59 11.29 -2.44 1.08
CA GLN A 59 9.93 -2.41 0.52
C GLN A 59 9.09 -1.31 1.14
N ILE A 60 9.19 -1.12 2.45
CA ILE A 60 8.47 -0.06 3.16
C ILE A 60 8.94 1.32 2.67
N TYR A 61 10.25 1.54 2.60
CA TYR A 61 10.78 2.81 2.13
C TYR A 61 10.47 3.07 0.66
N ALA A 62 10.48 2.03 -0.18
CA ALA A 62 10.09 2.18 -1.59
C ALA A 62 8.63 2.62 -1.70
N ALA A 63 7.75 2.03 -0.89
CA ALA A 63 6.34 2.39 -0.86
C ALA A 63 6.16 3.84 -0.41
N LEU A 64 6.87 4.27 0.63
CA LEU A 64 6.80 5.65 1.11
C LEU A 64 7.35 6.63 0.09
N SER A 65 8.45 6.27 -0.60
CA SER A 65 9.00 7.10 -1.67
C SER A 65 7.99 7.26 -2.81
N TYR A 66 7.35 6.17 -3.21
CA TYR A 66 6.32 6.23 -4.24
C TYR A 66 5.16 7.12 -3.80
N TYR A 67 4.71 6.98 -2.56
CA TYR A 67 3.65 7.82 -2.01
C TYR A 67 4.02 9.29 -2.10
N HIS A 68 5.22 9.67 -1.62
CA HIS A 68 5.63 11.07 -1.63
C HIS A 68 5.80 11.61 -3.06
N ALA A 69 6.22 10.78 -3.99
CA ALA A 69 6.38 11.18 -5.39
C ALA A 69 5.03 11.30 -6.12
N ASN A 70 3.99 10.60 -5.64
CA ASN A 70 2.69 10.51 -6.32
C ASN A 70 1.54 10.74 -5.34
N ARG A 71 1.65 11.77 -4.51
CA ARG A 71 0.71 12.00 -3.41
C ARG A 71 -0.73 12.10 -3.86
N LYS A 72 -1.00 12.82 -4.93
CA LYS A 72 -2.38 12.99 -5.41
C LYS A 72 -3.01 11.66 -5.81
N GLU A 73 -2.25 10.83 -6.53
CA GLU A 73 -2.70 9.52 -6.96
C GLU A 73 -3.01 8.63 -5.76
N ILE A 74 -2.05 8.56 -4.82
CA ILE A 74 -2.18 7.68 -3.67
C ILE A 74 -3.27 8.16 -2.72
N GLU A 75 -3.41 9.47 -2.53
CA GLU A 75 -4.47 10.00 -1.67
C GLU A 75 -5.85 9.79 -2.30
N ALA A 76 -5.95 9.81 -3.63
CA ALA A 76 -7.18 9.44 -4.32
C ALA A 76 -7.51 7.95 -4.14
N ASP A 77 -6.51 7.08 -4.24
CA ASP A 77 -6.66 5.64 -3.98
C ASP A 77 -7.13 5.40 -2.56
N LEU A 78 -6.55 6.12 -1.60
CA LEU A 78 -6.89 6.00 -0.20
C LEU A 78 -8.33 6.39 0.04
N ALA A 79 -8.78 7.50 -0.56
CA ALA A 79 -10.16 7.93 -0.45
C ALA A 79 -11.13 6.92 -1.05
N ALA A 80 -10.75 6.31 -2.18
CA ALA A 80 -11.57 5.29 -2.83
C ALA A 80 -11.66 4.02 -1.98
N GLU A 81 -10.55 3.59 -1.37
CA GLU A 81 -10.54 2.43 -0.49
C GLU A 81 -11.39 2.66 0.75
N LEU A 82 -11.32 3.85 1.33
CA LEU A 82 -12.14 4.21 2.48
C LEU A 82 -13.64 4.21 2.11
N ALA A 83 -13.98 4.76 0.97
CA ALA A 83 -15.37 4.78 0.49
C ALA A 83 -15.92 3.37 0.30
N GLU A 84 -15.10 2.47 -0.26
CA GLU A 84 -15.47 1.06 -0.40
C GLU A 84 -15.71 0.40 0.95
N TYR A 85 -14.81 0.65 1.90
CA TYR A 85 -14.93 0.10 3.24
C TYR A 85 -16.21 0.57 3.90
N GLU A 86 -16.51 1.87 3.82
CA GLU A 86 -17.71 2.44 4.43
C GLU A 86 -18.98 1.88 3.81
N ARG A 87 -18.98 1.67 2.49
CA ARG A 87 -20.11 1.07 1.80
C ARG A 87 -20.36 -0.36 2.27
N LEU A 88 -19.30 -1.16 2.39
CA LEU A 88 -19.40 -2.54 2.86
C LEU A 88 -19.89 -2.61 4.31
N GLU A 89 -19.42 -1.69 5.14
CA GLU A 89 -19.89 -1.60 6.52
C GLU A 89 -21.39 -1.28 6.58
N ALA A 90 -21.85 -0.34 5.75
CA ALA A 90 -23.26 0.03 5.69
C ALA A 90 -24.10 -1.17 5.22
N ASP A 91 -23.65 -1.91 4.21
CA ASP A 91 -24.35 -3.08 3.71
C ASP A 91 -24.41 -4.18 4.77
N ARG A 92 -23.35 -4.38 5.52
CA ARG A 92 -23.32 -5.36 6.60
C ARG A 92 -24.31 -5.01 7.70
N ARG A 93 -24.38 -3.75 8.11
CA ARG A 93 -25.34 -3.27 9.11
C ARG A 93 -26.77 -3.43 8.63
N ALA A 94 -26.99 -3.27 7.33
CA ALA A 94 -28.30 -3.42 6.74
C ALA A 94 -28.69 -4.88 6.51
N GLY A 95 -27.79 -5.84 6.79
CA GLY A 95 -28.06 -7.26 6.63
C GLY A 95 -28.04 -7.73 5.19
N ARG A 96 -27.35 -7.02 4.28
CA ARG A 96 -27.30 -7.40 2.87
C ARG A 96 -26.18 -8.35 2.51
N ILE A 97 -25.22 -8.51 3.42
CA ILE A 97 -24.09 -9.43 3.24
C ILE A 97 -23.73 -10.12 4.56
#